data_7f00d7d3615c68e2eedcfd2a73437ff9
#
_entry.id   7f00d7d3615c68e2eedcfd2a73437ff9
#
_cell.length_a   1.000
_cell.length_b   1.000
_cell.length_c   1.000
_cell.angle_alpha   90.00
_cell.angle_beta   90.00
_cell.angle_gamma   90.00
#
_symmetry.space_group_name_H-M   'P 1'
#
loop_
_entity.id
_entity.type
_entity.pdbx_description
1 polymer ?
#
loop_
_entity_poly.entity_id
_entity_poly.type
_entity_poly.pdbx_seq_one_letter_code
_entity_poly.pdbx_strand_id
1 'polypeptide(L)'
;MKNKKIFITGGAGFLGKNLVKRYYNDNEITIYSRDEAKHYYLKQQFPKIKCIIGDIRNFDLLKRSSKGHDIGIFTASLKQIGAVDQNVEESIKVIIEGALNSRRAAEENNFEAACFISSDKSRSATTLYGAMKFVAGESFIVNAEDSNVRLSTAV
;
A
#
# COMPACT_ATOMS: atom_id res chain seq x y z
N MET A 1 6.20 -17.45 -0.64
CA MET A 1 5.06 -17.06 -1.49
C MET A 1 5.51 -17.22 -2.93
N LYS A 2 4.80 -18.02 -3.73
CA LYS A 2 5.12 -18.31 -5.14
C LYS A 2 3.82 -18.41 -5.94
N ASN A 3 3.92 -18.15 -7.24
CA ASN A 3 2.81 -18.23 -8.22
C ASN A 3 1.58 -17.39 -7.81
N LYS A 4 1.84 -16.18 -7.28
CA LYS A 4 0.80 -15.22 -6.87
C LYS A 4 0.86 -13.96 -7.71
N LYS A 5 -0.29 -13.32 -7.88
CA LYS A 5 -0.44 -11.98 -8.43
C LYS A 5 -0.42 -10.98 -7.27
N ILE A 6 0.65 -10.21 -7.17
CA ILE A 6 0.89 -9.30 -6.05
C ILE A 6 0.68 -7.86 -6.50
N PHE A 7 -0.19 -7.14 -5.80
CA PHE A 7 -0.42 -5.71 -5.99
C PHE A 7 0.28 -4.91 -4.90
N ILE A 8 1.17 -3.98 -5.29
CA ILE A 8 1.98 -3.20 -4.34
C ILE A 8 1.73 -1.71 -4.56
N THR A 9 1.04 -1.05 -3.62
CA THR A 9 0.98 0.42 -3.64
C THR A 9 2.29 1.01 -3.12
N GLY A 10 2.73 2.15 -3.68
CA GLY A 10 4.05 2.68 -3.34
C GLY A 10 5.23 1.81 -3.81
N GLY A 11 4.99 0.91 -4.76
CA GLY A 11 5.95 -0.09 -5.24
C GLY A 11 7.26 0.48 -5.78
N ALA A 12 7.29 1.73 -6.23
CA ALA A 12 8.49 2.43 -6.65
C ALA A 12 9.26 3.14 -5.51
N GLY A 13 8.75 3.10 -4.26
CA GLY A 13 9.42 3.58 -3.07
C GLY A 13 10.52 2.64 -2.58
N PHE A 14 11.22 3.04 -1.50
CA PHE A 14 12.33 2.23 -0.95
C PHE A 14 11.90 0.80 -0.58
N LEU A 15 10.86 0.67 0.24
CA LEU A 15 10.36 -0.66 0.64
C LEU A 15 9.77 -1.42 -0.56
N GLY A 16 8.97 -0.72 -1.39
CA GLY A 16 8.36 -1.33 -2.57
C GLY A 16 9.37 -1.95 -3.53
N LYS A 17 10.47 -1.27 -3.80
CA LYS A 17 11.58 -1.82 -4.62
C LYS A 17 12.17 -3.11 -4.04
N ASN A 18 12.37 -3.14 -2.72
CA ASN A 18 12.90 -4.34 -2.05
C ASN A 18 11.89 -5.50 -2.09
N LEU A 19 10.60 -5.22 -1.96
CA LEU A 19 9.53 -6.22 -2.14
C LEU A 19 9.50 -6.74 -3.57
N VAL A 20 9.58 -5.85 -4.57
CA VAL A 20 9.70 -6.26 -5.98
C VAL A 20 10.89 -7.17 -6.18
N LYS A 21 12.09 -6.77 -5.75
CA LYS A 21 13.31 -7.60 -5.85
C LYS A 21 13.13 -8.98 -5.20
N ARG A 22 12.50 -9.04 -4.04
CA ARG A 22 12.29 -10.28 -3.28
C ARG A 22 11.35 -11.26 -3.95
N TYR A 23 10.27 -10.75 -4.58
CA TYR A 23 9.18 -11.60 -5.07
C TYR A 23 9.13 -11.76 -6.58
N TYR A 24 9.98 -11.04 -7.33
CA TYR A 24 9.95 -10.91 -8.78
C TYR A 24 10.04 -12.25 -9.54
N ASN A 25 10.91 -13.16 -9.09
CA ASN A 25 11.20 -14.38 -9.85
C ASN A 25 10.06 -15.39 -9.79
N ASP A 26 9.29 -15.39 -8.72
CA ASP A 26 8.29 -16.42 -8.43
C ASP A 26 6.84 -15.93 -8.56
N ASN A 27 6.62 -14.65 -8.90
CA ASN A 27 5.28 -14.05 -8.86
C ASN A 27 5.07 -13.02 -9.97
N GLU A 28 3.79 -12.74 -10.28
CA GLU A 28 3.40 -11.60 -11.11
C GLU A 28 3.24 -10.37 -10.22
N ILE A 29 3.97 -9.29 -10.52
CA ILE A 29 3.93 -8.08 -9.69
C ILE A 29 3.36 -6.91 -10.46
N THR A 30 2.37 -6.27 -9.88
CA THR A 30 1.86 -4.97 -10.30
C THR A 30 2.20 -3.92 -9.24
N ILE A 31 2.88 -2.85 -9.64
CA ILE A 31 3.11 -1.68 -8.78
C ILE A 31 2.16 -0.55 -9.14
N TYR A 32 1.73 0.17 -8.11
CA TYR A 32 0.81 1.29 -8.22
C TYR A 32 1.36 2.48 -7.44
N SER A 33 1.69 3.57 -8.10
CA SER A 33 2.14 4.81 -7.46
C SER A 33 2.08 6.00 -8.43
N ARG A 34 2.28 7.21 -7.91
CA ARG A 34 2.15 8.46 -8.68
C ARG A 34 3.34 8.79 -9.57
N ASP A 35 4.52 8.25 -9.26
CA ASP A 35 5.80 8.69 -9.82
C ASP A 35 6.19 7.84 -11.04
N GLU A 36 5.87 8.36 -12.23
CA GLU A 36 6.19 7.75 -13.52
C GLU A 36 7.68 7.52 -13.73
N ALA A 37 8.51 8.49 -13.34
CA ALA A 37 9.96 8.39 -13.54
C ALA A 37 10.54 7.21 -12.76
N LYS A 38 10.10 7.02 -11.50
CA LYS A 38 10.51 5.85 -10.71
C LYS A 38 9.99 4.53 -11.29
N HIS A 39 8.79 4.51 -11.90
CA HIS A 39 8.27 3.34 -12.63
C HIS A 39 9.18 2.98 -13.80
N TYR A 40 9.59 3.96 -14.59
CA TYR A 40 10.49 3.75 -15.72
C TYR A 40 11.79 3.07 -15.28
N TYR A 41 12.50 3.63 -14.29
CA TYR A 41 13.76 3.06 -13.80
C TYR A 41 13.57 1.67 -13.17
N LEU A 42 12.49 1.44 -12.46
CA LEU A 42 12.24 0.15 -11.84
C LEU A 42 11.95 -0.92 -12.90
N LYS A 43 11.23 -0.57 -13.97
CA LYS A 43 10.93 -1.47 -15.08
C LYS A 43 12.17 -1.84 -15.91
N GLN A 44 13.19 -0.98 -15.98
CA GLN A 44 14.48 -1.32 -16.58
C GLN A 44 15.18 -2.46 -15.80
N GLN A 45 15.05 -2.48 -14.49
CA GLN A 45 15.64 -3.52 -13.62
C GLN A 45 14.78 -4.79 -13.56
N PHE A 46 13.46 -4.64 -13.66
CA PHE A 46 12.47 -5.71 -13.53
C PHE A 46 11.45 -5.66 -14.68
N PRO A 47 11.83 -6.08 -15.91
CA PRO A 47 11.00 -5.88 -17.12
C PRO A 47 9.60 -6.49 -17.07
N LYS A 48 9.41 -7.57 -16.30
CA LYS A 48 8.12 -8.29 -16.21
C LYS A 48 7.09 -7.61 -15.31
N ILE A 49 7.47 -6.62 -14.48
CA ILE A 49 6.49 -5.96 -13.61
C ILE A 49 5.51 -5.12 -14.43
N LYS A 50 4.27 -5.07 -13.97
CA LYS A 50 3.28 -4.12 -14.45
C LYS A 50 3.34 -2.84 -13.61
N CYS A 51 3.39 -1.69 -14.27
CA CYS A 51 3.39 -0.39 -13.61
C CYS A 51 2.09 0.35 -13.93
N ILE A 52 1.40 0.83 -12.91
CA ILE A 52 0.18 1.62 -13.03
C ILE A 52 0.38 2.94 -12.30
N ILE A 53 0.21 4.04 -13.02
CA ILE A 53 0.24 5.38 -12.42
C ILE A 53 -1.11 5.64 -11.78
N GLY A 54 -1.09 5.96 -10.48
CA GLY A 54 -2.32 6.27 -9.75
C GLY A 54 -2.07 6.70 -8.31
N ASP A 55 -3.10 7.27 -7.72
CA ASP A 55 -3.12 7.78 -6.35
C ASP A 55 -4.06 6.92 -5.50
N ILE A 56 -3.63 6.52 -4.29
CA ILE A 56 -4.44 5.70 -3.37
C ILE A 56 -5.72 6.42 -2.88
N ARG A 57 -5.79 7.74 -3.05
CA ARG A 57 -6.99 8.54 -2.78
C ARG A 57 -8.09 8.33 -3.82
N ASN A 58 -7.72 7.92 -5.04
CA ASN A 58 -8.66 7.58 -6.10
C ASN A 58 -9.09 6.12 -5.96
N PHE A 59 -10.15 5.90 -5.20
CA PHE A 59 -10.67 4.56 -4.90
C PHE A 59 -11.05 3.78 -6.17
N ASP A 60 -11.75 4.40 -7.12
CA ASP A 60 -12.23 3.72 -8.32
C ASP A 60 -11.07 3.23 -9.20
N LEU A 61 -10.04 4.05 -9.36
CA LEU A 61 -8.84 3.65 -10.09
C LEU A 61 -8.07 2.56 -9.34
N LEU A 62 -7.92 2.69 -8.02
CA LEU A 62 -7.26 1.69 -7.17
C LEU A 62 -7.96 0.34 -7.28
N LYS A 63 -9.27 0.31 -7.11
CA LYS A 63 -10.11 -0.90 -7.23
C LYS A 63 -9.97 -1.56 -8.61
N ARG A 64 -10.13 -0.79 -9.69
CA ARG A 64 -9.98 -1.34 -11.05
C ARG A 64 -8.59 -1.89 -11.30
N SER A 65 -7.56 -1.17 -10.84
CA SER A 65 -6.16 -1.54 -11.05
C SER A 65 -5.73 -2.78 -10.29
N SER A 66 -6.34 -3.02 -9.13
CA SER A 66 -6.03 -4.16 -8.25
C SER A 66 -6.88 -5.41 -8.53
N LYS A 67 -7.83 -5.35 -9.45
CA LYS A 67 -8.70 -6.48 -9.80
C LYS A 67 -7.90 -7.69 -10.30
N GLY A 68 -8.26 -8.88 -9.79
CA GLY A 68 -7.66 -10.15 -10.20
C GLY A 68 -6.28 -10.41 -9.61
N HIS A 69 -5.89 -9.68 -8.54
CA HIS A 69 -4.70 -9.98 -7.75
C HIS A 69 -5.06 -10.83 -6.53
N ASP A 70 -4.09 -11.61 -6.06
CA ASP A 70 -4.26 -12.50 -4.92
C ASP A 70 -3.84 -11.82 -3.61
N ILE A 71 -2.79 -11.01 -3.66
CA ILE A 71 -2.16 -10.40 -2.47
C ILE A 71 -2.01 -8.90 -2.66
N GLY A 72 -2.39 -8.14 -1.62
CA GLY A 72 -2.15 -6.70 -1.53
C GLY A 72 -1.06 -6.35 -0.52
N ILE A 73 -0.07 -5.54 -0.91
CA ILE A 73 0.92 -4.97 0.02
C ILE A 73 0.86 -3.44 -0.12
N PHE A 74 0.33 -2.79 0.90
CA PHE A 74 0.01 -1.36 0.85
C PHE A 74 1.07 -0.54 1.56
N THR A 75 2.08 -0.07 0.79
CA THR A 75 3.21 0.72 1.30
C THR A 75 3.10 2.21 1.01
N ALA A 76 2.13 2.63 0.18
CA ALA A 76 1.96 4.03 -0.19
C ALA A 76 1.54 4.87 1.03
N SER A 77 2.34 5.87 1.37
CA SER A 77 2.09 6.79 2.48
C SER A 77 2.99 8.01 2.36
N LEU A 78 2.65 9.09 3.07
CA LEU A 78 3.63 10.12 3.43
C LEU A 78 4.52 9.56 4.54
N LYS A 79 5.78 10.03 4.61
CA LYS A 79 6.78 9.52 5.56
C LYS A 79 7.59 10.61 6.27
N GLN A 80 7.55 11.83 5.77
CA GLN A 80 8.30 12.96 6.35
C GLN A 80 7.43 13.64 7.40
N ILE A 81 7.84 13.57 8.67
CA ILE A 81 7.08 14.10 9.82
C ILE A 81 6.79 15.59 9.63
N GLY A 82 7.80 16.42 9.33
CA GLY A 82 7.59 17.84 9.12
C GLY A 82 6.66 18.19 7.94
N ALA A 83 6.63 17.36 6.89
CA ALA A 83 5.69 17.56 5.80
C ALA A 83 4.25 17.21 6.23
N VAL A 84 4.08 16.21 7.09
CA VAL A 84 2.76 15.84 7.66
C VAL A 84 2.23 16.94 8.55
N ASP A 85 3.07 17.51 9.41
CA ASP A 85 2.69 18.61 10.31
C ASP A 85 2.27 19.89 9.57
N GLN A 86 2.87 20.14 8.41
CA GLN A 86 2.55 21.30 7.55
C GLN A 86 1.36 21.07 6.62
N ASN A 87 0.95 19.82 6.40
CA ASN A 87 -0.08 19.44 5.41
C ASN A 87 -1.06 18.44 6.00
N VAL A 88 -1.71 18.79 7.10
CA VAL A 88 -2.53 17.88 7.92
C VAL A 88 -3.67 17.25 7.13
N GLU A 89 -4.48 18.06 6.43
CA GLU A 89 -5.62 17.56 5.65
C GLU A 89 -5.20 16.59 4.54
N GLU A 90 -4.14 16.93 3.83
CA GLU A 90 -3.60 16.09 2.76
C GLU A 90 -3.00 14.79 3.32
N SER A 91 -2.44 14.87 4.52
CA SER A 91 -1.89 13.72 5.23
C SER A 91 -2.98 12.75 5.68
N ILE A 92 -4.12 13.26 6.17
CA ILE A 92 -5.31 12.44 6.49
C ILE A 92 -5.77 11.67 5.25
N LYS A 93 -5.95 12.37 4.11
CA LYS A 93 -6.37 11.74 2.85
C LYS A 93 -5.42 10.66 2.37
N VAL A 94 -4.10 10.88 2.48
CA VAL A 94 -3.11 9.90 2.02
C VAL A 94 -2.90 8.76 3.01
N ILE A 95 -2.78 9.05 4.31
CA ILE A 95 -2.40 8.04 5.31
C ILE A 95 -3.63 7.25 5.77
N ILE A 96 -4.71 7.93 6.15
CA ILE A 96 -5.89 7.28 6.75
C ILE A 96 -6.86 6.82 5.65
N GLU A 97 -7.35 7.74 4.81
CA GLU A 97 -8.30 7.37 3.74
C GLU A 97 -7.64 6.44 2.73
N GLY A 98 -6.34 6.64 2.43
CA GLY A 98 -5.57 5.73 1.59
C GLY A 98 -5.49 4.30 2.13
N ALA A 99 -5.39 4.12 3.46
CA ALA A 99 -5.44 2.80 4.10
C ALA A 99 -6.83 2.17 3.99
N LEU A 100 -7.89 2.95 4.26
CA LEU A 100 -9.29 2.52 4.12
C LEU A 100 -9.61 2.12 2.67
N ASN A 101 -9.22 2.95 1.70
CA ASN A 101 -9.38 2.63 0.27
C ASN A 101 -8.65 1.35 -0.13
N SER A 102 -7.45 1.14 0.42
CA SER A 102 -6.64 -0.05 0.16
C SER A 102 -7.30 -1.32 0.71
N ARG A 103 -7.81 -1.26 1.94
CA ARG A 103 -8.59 -2.35 2.54
C ARG A 103 -9.83 -2.64 1.71
N ARG A 104 -10.64 -1.63 1.45
CA ARG A 104 -11.88 -1.77 0.69
C ARG A 104 -11.65 -2.35 -0.72
N ALA A 105 -10.58 -1.91 -1.40
CA ALA A 105 -10.22 -2.45 -2.72
C ALA A 105 -9.82 -3.93 -2.64
N ALA A 106 -9.12 -4.35 -1.58
CA ALA A 106 -8.76 -5.76 -1.36
C ALA A 106 -10.01 -6.62 -1.08
N GLU A 107 -10.93 -6.14 -0.23
CA GLU A 107 -12.18 -6.83 0.10
C GLU A 107 -13.10 -6.95 -1.14
N GLU A 108 -13.34 -5.85 -1.85
CA GLU A 108 -14.21 -5.84 -3.04
C GLU A 108 -13.63 -6.64 -4.24
N ASN A 109 -12.33 -6.86 -4.27
CA ASN A 109 -11.65 -7.69 -5.27
C ASN A 109 -11.34 -9.12 -4.78
N ASN A 110 -11.78 -9.49 -3.56
CA ASN A 110 -11.62 -10.82 -2.96
C ASN A 110 -10.15 -11.29 -2.92
N PHE A 111 -9.26 -10.45 -2.41
CA PHE A 111 -7.86 -10.86 -2.20
C PHE A 111 -7.78 -12.00 -1.18
N GLU A 112 -6.79 -12.88 -1.30
CA GLU A 112 -6.50 -13.90 -0.29
C GLU A 112 -5.94 -13.28 1.00
N ALA A 113 -5.11 -12.24 0.83
CA ALA A 113 -4.51 -11.51 1.95
C ALA A 113 -4.13 -10.08 1.57
N ALA A 114 -4.16 -9.20 2.56
CA ALA A 114 -3.74 -7.82 2.43
C ALA A 114 -2.94 -7.37 3.65
N CYS A 115 -1.83 -6.68 3.42
CA CYS A 115 -0.96 -6.16 4.45
C CYS A 115 -0.74 -4.65 4.29
N PHE A 116 -1.07 -3.89 5.33
CA PHE A 116 -0.77 -2.46 5.40
C PHE A 116 0.56 -2.24 6.15
N ILE A 117 1.42 -1.39 5.58
CA ILE A 117 2.69 -1.05 6.21
C ILE A 117 2.52 0.16 7.11
N SER A 118 2.62 -0.08 8.41
CA SER A 118 2.59 0.92 9.46
C SER A 118 4.00 1.49 9.74
N SER A 119 4.30 1.87 10.96
CA SER A 119 5.58 2.45 11.39
C SER A 119 5.77 2.19 12.89
N ASP A 120 7.02 2.07 13.33
CA ASP A 120 7.42 2.08 14.74
C ASP A 120 6.83 3.27 15.53
N LYS A 121 6.68 4.42 14.87
CA LYS A 121 6.10 5.65 15.44
C LYS A 121 4.62 5.54 15.77
N SER A 122 3.92 4.53 15.27
CA SER A 122 2.52 4.27 15.64
C SER A 122 2.36 3.69 17.03
N ARG A 123 3.40 3.03 17.58
CA ARG A 123 3.35 2.36 18.90
C ARG A 123 3.32 3.31 20.08
N SER A 124 3.94 4.48 19.94
CA SER A 124 3.85 5.58 20.90
C SER A 124 3.66 6.88 20.12
N ALA A 125 2.41 7.20 19.80
CA ALA A 125 2.03 8.25 18.87
C ALA A 125 2.30 9.67 19.42
N THR A 126 3.57 10.02 19.62
CA THR A 126 4.00 11.35 20.10
C THR A 126 4.05 12.40 18.99
N THR A 127 3.87 11.98 17.72
CA THR A 127 3.83 12.86 16.56
C THR A 127 2.51 12.70 15.83
N LEU A 128 2.07 13.73 15.09
CA LEU A 128 0.88 13.66 14.25
C LEU A 128 0.98 12.52 13.21
N TYR A 129 2.16 12.34 12.59
CA TYR A 129 2.44 11.20 11.72
C TYR A 129 2.23 9.85 12.41
N GLY A 130 2.76 9.68 13.62
CA GLY A 130 2.60 8.46 14.41
C GLY A 130 1.14 8.18 14.75
N ALA A 131 0.39 9.20 15.18
CA ALA A 131 -1.04 9.11 15.46
C ALA A 131 -1.84 8.70 14.21
N MET A 132 -1.58 9.33 13.06
CA MET A 132 -2.23 8.96 11.79
C MET A 132 -1.89 7.53 11.36
N LYS A 133 -0.64 7.08 11.52
CA LYS A 133 -0.23 5.71 11.20
C LYS A 133 -0.86 4.69 12.15
N PHE A 134 -1.06 5.04 13.41
CA PHE A 134 -1.79 4.21 14.36
C PHE A 134 -3.25 4.07 13.93
N VAL A 135 -3.96 5.17 13.73
CA VAL A 135 -5.36 5.16 13.27
C VAL A 135 -5.52 4.40 11.97
N ALA A 136 -4.64 4.63 10.99
CA ALA A 136 -4.67 3.93 9.70
C ALA A 136 -4.45 2.42 9.85
N GLY A 137 -3.52 1.99 10.70
CA GLY A 137 -3.25 0.59 10.98
C GLY A 137 -4.43 -0.11 11.65
N GLU A 138 -4.98 0.49 12.71
CA GLU A 138 -6.15 -0.04 13.42
C GLU A 138 -7.38 -0.09 12.50
N SER A 139 -7.64 0.98 11.73
CA SER A 139 -8.74 1.00 10.77
C SER A 139 -8.60 -0.05 9.65
N PHE A 140 -7.36 -0.42 9.32
CA PHE A 140 -7.11 -1.46 8.31
C PHE A 140 -7.45 -2.87 8.80
N ILE A 141 -7.32 -3.14 10.11
CA ILE A 141 -7.53 -4.49 10.69
C ILE A 141 -8.77 -4.61 11.60
N VAL A 142 -9.49 -3.49 11.86
CA VAL A 142 -10.71 -3.55 12.68
C VAL A 142 -11.71 -4.53 12.09
N ASN A 143 -12.29 -5.40 12.94
CA ASN A 143 -13.20 -6.47 12.53
C ASN A 143 -12.64 -7.36 11.40
N ALA A 144 -11.34 -7.67 11.46
CA ALA A 144 -10.68 -8.50 10.45
C ALA A 144 -11.23 -9.93 10.40
N GLU A 145 -11.83 -10.40 11.49
CA GLU A 145 -12.54 -11.68 11.59
C GLU A 145 -13.79 -11.77 10.71
N ASP A 146 -14.43 -10.63 10.43
CA ASP A 146 -15.61 -10.56 9.56
C ASP A 146 -15.25 -10.37 8.08
N SER A 147 -13.96 -10.16 7.77
CA SER A 147 -13.48 -9.91 6.41
C SER A 147 -13.27 -11.22 5.65
N ASN A 148 -13.62 -11.23 4.36
CA ASN A 148 -13.28 -12.31 3.42
C ASN A 148 -11.77 -12.31 3.05
N VAL A 149 -11.00 -11.34 3.51
CA VAL A 149 -9.57 -11.16 3.25
C VAL A 149 -8.79 -11.29 4.55
N ARG A 150 -7.69 -12.01 4.55
CA ARG A 150 -6.76 -12.01 5.69
C ARG A 150 -6.05 -10.66 5.80
N LEU A 151 -6.51 -9.82 6.70
CA LEU A 151 -5.97 -8.49 6.94
C LEU A 151 -4.84 -8.52 7.96
N SER A 152 -3.79 -7.75 7.73
CA SER A 152 -2.67 -7.61 8.66
C SER A 152 -1.99 -6.24 8.54
N THR A 153 -1.30 -5.84 9.61
CA THR A 153 -0.38 -4.69 9.59
C THR A 153 1.04 -5.16 9.88
N ALA A 154 2.03 -4.48 9.31
CA ALA A 154 3.44 -4.69 9.57
C ALA A 154 4.12 -3.35 9.96
N VAL A 155 5.08 -3.42 10.88
CA VAL A 155 5.86 -2.28 11.41
C VAL A 155 7.33 -2.45 11.07
#